data_285aca69b12246ca3ff48df586a1df11
#
_entry.id   285aca69b12246ca3ff48df586a1df11
#
_cell.length_a   1.000
_cell.length_b   1.000
_cell.length_c   1.000
_cell.angle_alpha   90.00
_cell.angle_beta   90.00
_cell.angle_gamma   90.00
#
_symmetry.space_group_name_H-M   'P 1'
#
loop_
_entity.id
_entity.type
_entity.pdbx_description
1 polymer ?
#
loop_
_entity_poly.entity_id
_entity_poly.type
_entity_poly.pdbx_seq_one_letter_code
_entity_poly.pdbx_strand_id
1 'polypeptide(L)'
;QVVGFRYFNVYGPREQHKGKMASVAYHNHLQIRNGETLKLFGAYGGYEAGMQSRDFVYVGDVVDVNLWFLDNPSASGIFNLGTGRAEPFKAIGEAVIDFYGQGEIDYIPFPQELKGRYQSYTRADISNLRAAGCDVEFKTVAQGVRAYLEWLNG
;
A
#
# COMPACT_ATOMS: atom_id res chain seq x y z
N GLN A 1 -26.88 -6.11 -10.48
CA GLN A 1 -25.65 -6.19 -9.68
C GLN A 1 -25.31 -4.83 -9.07
N VAL A 2 -24.98 -4.81 -7.77
CA VAL A 2 -24.42 -3.63 -7.08
C VAL A 2 -23.24 -4.12 -6.24
N VAL A 3 -22.05 -3.52 -6.47
CA VAL A 3 -20.84 -3.87 -5.76
C VAL A 3 -20.21 -2.59 -5.18
N GLY A 4 -20.04 -2.56 -3.86
CA GLY A 4 -19.34 -1.49 -3.14
C GLY A 4 -18.02 -1.99 -2.58
N PHE A 5 -16.95 -1.20 -2.74
CA PHE A 5 -15.64 -1.53 -2.16
C PHE A 5 -15.23 -0.57 -1.07
N ARG A 6 -14.67 -1.13 0.01
CA ARG A 6 -13.90 -0.40 1.01
C ARG A 6 -12.43 -0.65 0.72
N TYR A 7 -11.78 0.30 0.04
CA TYR A 7 -10.38 0.20 -0.31
C TYR A 7 -9.49 0.42 0.90
N PHE A 8 -8.45 -0.41 1.01
CA PHE A 8 -7.38 -0.22 1.97
C PHE A 8 -6.27 0.68 1.37
N ASN A 9 -5.01 0.50 1.73
CA ASN A 9 -3.97 1.43 1.29
C ASN A 9 -3.51 1.11 -0.14
N VAL A 10 -4.27 1.60 -1.13
CA VAL A 10 -3.97 1.43 -2.56
C VAL A 10 -2.77 2.28 -2.95
N TYR A 11 -1.82 1.68 -3.66
CA TYR A 11 -0.67 2.36 -4.24
C TYR A 11 -0.39 1.85 -5.66
N GLY A 12 0.35 2.65 -6.45
CA GLY A 12 0.75 2.24 -7.79
C GLY A 12 0.62 3.34 -8.84
N PRO A 13 0.68 2.98 -10.14
CA PRO A 13 0.62 3.90 -11.25
C PRO A 13 -0.46 4.98 -11.17
N ARG A 14 -0.10 6.16 -11.67
CA ARG A 14 -1.00 7.32 -11.87
C ARG A 14 -1.46 8.03 -10.59
N GLU A 15 -0.69 7.94 -9.51
CA GLU A 15 -0.99 8.66 -8.26
C GLU A 15 -0.24 9.99 -8.10
N GLN A 16 0.62 10.38 -9.04
CA GLN A 16 1.48 11.57 -8.96
C GLN A 16 0.70 12.86 -8.68
N HIS A 17 -0.53 12.95 -9.22
CA HIS A 17 -1.41 14.11 -9.04
C HIS A 17 -1.90 14.29 -7.60
N LYS A 18 -1.77 13.27 -6.74
CA LYS A 18 -2.21 13.34 -5.34
C LYS A 18 -1.27 14.18 -4.45
N GLY A 19 -0.09 14.58 -4.94
CA GLY A 19 0.88 15.36 -4.18
C GLY A 19 1.23 14.70 -2.86
N LYS A 20 1.03 15.39 -1.74
CA LYS A 20 1.32 14.88 -0.39
C LYS A 20 0.50 13.65 0.02
N MET A 21 -0.61 13.38 -0.67
CA MET A 21 -1.48 12.23 -0.42
C MET A 21 -1.12 11.00 -1.26
N ALA A 22 -0.08 11.08 -2.08
CA ALA A 22 0.47 9.92 -2.77
C ALA A 22 1.04 8.91 -1.78
N SER A 23 1.21 7.67 -2.22
CA SER A 23 1.70 6.59 -1.36
C SER A 23 3.15 6.81 -0.88
N VAL A 24 3.49 6.15 0.22
CA VAL A 24 4.88 6.12 0.71
C VAL A 24 5.83 5.53 -0.33
N ALA A 25 5.40 4.55 -1.13
CA ALA A 25 6.21 4.01 -2.22
C ALA A 25 6.60 5.09 -3.24
N TYR A 26 5.66 5.97 -3.62
CA TYR A 26 5.94 7.09 -4.51
C TYR A 26 6.87 8.12 -3.87
N HIS A 27 6.62 8.50 -2.61
CA HIS A 27 7.49 9.45 -1.90
C HIS A 27 8.92 8.92 -1.74
N ASN A 28 9.08 7.65 -1.37
CA ASN A 28 10.38 7.01 -1.25
C ASN A 28 11.11 6.94 -2.62
N HIS A 29 10.38 6.66 -3.72
CA HIS A 29 10.93 6.75 -5.07
C HIS A 29 11.50 8.16 -5.35
N LEU A 30 10.72 9.21 -5.08
CA LEU A 30 11.19 10.59 -5.31
C LEU A 30 12.41 10.93 -4.46
N GLN A 31 12.43 10.52 -3.20
CA GLN A 31 13.56 10.75 -2.29
C GLN A 31 14.85 10.13 -2.84
N ILE A 32 14.82 8.84 -3.23
CA ILE A 32 16.01 8.21 -3.85
C ILE A 32 16.44 8.92 -5.14
N ARG A 33 15.48 9.28 -6.00
CA ARG A 33 15.78 9.97 -7.25
C ARG A 33 16.43 11.33 -7.04
N ASN A 34 16.11 11.98 -5.92
CA ASN A 34 16.70 13.26 -5.52
C ASN A 34 18.02 13.12 -4.72
N GLY A 35 18.51 11.91 -4.47
CA GLY A 35 19.69 11.66 -3.64
C GLY A 35 19.46 11.87 -2.15
N GLU A 36 18.20 11.79 -1.72
CA GLU A 36 17.80 11.92 -0.31
C GLU A 36 17.66 10.56 0.35
N THR A 37 17.70 10.52 1.70
CA THR A 37 17.32 9.35 2.49
C THR A 37 15.81 9.15 2.48
N LEU A 38 15.35 7.90 2.61
CA LEU A 38 13.94 7.57 2.74
C LEU A 38 13.45 7.90 4.13
N LYS A 39 12.49 8.82 4.25
CA LYS A 39 11.97 9.27 5.55
C LYS A 39 10.76 8.44 5.96
N LEU A 40 10.89 7.71 7.06
CA LEU A 40 9.80 6.99 7.71
C LEU A 40 9.59 7.53 9.12
N PHE A 41 8.39 7.33 9.66
CA PHE A 41 8.10 7.76 11.03
C PHE A 41 8.82 6.91 12.05
N GLY A 42 9.34 7.56 13.08
CA GLY A 42 9.91 6.94 14.26
C GLY A 42 8.88 6.18 15.11
N ALA A 43 9.33 5.68 16.25
CA ALA A 43 8.49 4.92 17.17
C ALA A 43 7.28 5.73 17.66
N TYR A 44 6.10 5.10 17.65
CA TYR A 44 4.87 5.70 18.16
C TYR A 44 3.80 4.64 18.44
N GLY A 45 3.00 4.85 19.52
CA GLY A 45 1.81 4.03 19.79
C GLY A 45 2.13 2.56 20.10
N GLY A 46 3.29 2.27 20.69
CA GLY A 46 3.73 0.91 20.99
C GLY A 46 4.42 0.19 19.82
N TYR A 47 4.61 0.87 18.69
CA TYR A 47 5.34 0.36 17.53
C TYR A 47 6.74 0.97 17.46
N GLU A 48 7.73 0.15 17.11
CA GLU A 48 9.08 0.61 16.79
C GLU A 48 9.11 1.47 15.54
N ALA A 49 10.23 2.14 15.28
CA ALA A 49 10.41 3.00 14.11
C ALA A 49 10.16 2.24 12.80
N GLY A 50 9.26 2.78 11.96
CA GLY A 50 8.86 2.19 10.68
C GLY A 50 7.97 0.96 10.76
N MET A 51 7.60 0.49 11.98
CA MET A 51 6.83 -0.74 12.19
C MET A 51 5.32 -0.53 12.25
N GLN A 52 4.85 0.71 12.18
CA GLN A 52 3.43 0.95 11.93
C GLN A 52 3.04 0.26 10.62
N SER A 53 1.90 -0.43 10.60
CA SER A 53 1.55 -1.36 9.52
C SER A 53 0.23 -1.03 8.84
N ARG A 54 0.16 -1.31 7.55
CA ARG A 54 -1.04 -1.14 6.72
C ARG A 54 -1.25 -2.36 5.83
N ASP A 55 -2.47 -2.55 5.42
CA ASP A 55 -2.76 -3.42 4.29
C ASP A 55 -2.53 -2.63 3.01
N PHE A 56 -1.34 -2.79 2.45
CA PHE A 56 -0.95 -2.17 1.19
C PHE A 56 -1.38 -3.04 0.02
N VAL A 57 -2.19 -2.50 -0.88
CA VAL A 57 -2.69 -3.21 -2.05
C VAL A 57 -2.26 -2.51 -3.34
N TYR A 58 -1.66 -3.26 -4.25
CA TYR A 58 -1.23 -2.74 -5.54
C TYR A 58 -2.45 -2.43 -6.44
N VAL A 59 -2.43 -1.29 -7.13
CA VAL A 59 -3.58 -0.84 -7.93
C VAL A 59 -3.94 -1.80 -9.06
N GLY A 60 -2.97 -2.53 -9.62
CA GLY A 60 -3.24 -3.57 -10.61
C GLY A 60 -4.13 -4.67 -10.05
N ASP A 61 -3.84 -5.16 -8.86
CA ASP A 61 -4.64 -6.19 -8.20
C ASP A 61 -6.06 -5.66 -7.86
N VAL A 62 -6.18 -4.37 -7.55
CA VAL A 62 -7.49 -3.70 -7.38
C VAL A 62 -8.29 -3.73 -8.67
N VAL A 63 -7.64 -3.45 -9.81
CA VAL A 63 -8.28 -3.53 -11.14
C VAL A 63 -8.73 -4.96 -11.43
N ASP A 64 -7.89 -5.96 -11.17
CA ASP A 64 -8.20 -7.37 -11.40
C ASP A 64 -9.44 -7.80 -10.61
N VAL A 65 -9.57 -7.38 -9.34
CA VAL A 65 -10.79 -7.62 -8.54
C VAL A 65 -12.01 -6.94 -9.17
N ASN A 66 -11.89 -5.69 -9.63
CA ASN A 66 -13.01 -5.01 -10.27
C ASN A 66 -13.46 -5.73 -11.56
N LEU A 67 -12.51 -6.19 -12.38
CA LEU A 67 -12.80 -6.97 -13.59
C LEU A 67 -13.45 -8.30 -13.25
N TRP A 68 -12.95 -8.99 -12.19
CA TRP A 68 -13.59 -10.22 -11.73
C TRP A 68 -15.08 -10.02 -11.42
N PHE A 69 -15.48 -8.92 -10.75
CA PHE A 69 -16.89 -8.65 -10.48
C PHE A 69 -17.70 -8.32 -11.73
N LEU A 70 -17.09 -7.70 -12.75
CA LEU A 70 -17.74 -7.50 -14.05
C LEU A 70 -18.06 -8.83 -14.73
N ASP A 71 -17.15 -9.79 -14.64
CA ASP A 71 -17.31 -11.12 -15.22
C ASP A 71 -18.21 -12.04 -14.38
N ASN A 72 -18.51 -11.67 -13.13
CA ASN A 72 -19.33 -12.42 -12.19
C ASN A 72 -20.58 -11.61 -11.74
N PRO A 73 -21.53 -11.34 -12.64
CA PRO A 73 -22.65 -10.41 -12.41
C PRO A 73 -23.65 -10.87 -11.33
N SER A 74 -23.60 -12.12 -10.90
CA SER A 74 -24.41 -12.64 -9.79
C SER A 74 -23.89 -12.20 -8.43
N ALA A 75 -22.61 -11.82 -8.30
CA ALA A 75 -22.02 -11.35 -7.08
C ALA A 75 -22.44 -9.91 -6.81
N SER A 76 -22.99 -9.64 -5.63
CA SER A 76 -23.42 -8.30 -5.18
C SER A 76 -23.12 -8.14 -3.70
N GLY A 77 -22.84 -6.92 -3.26
CA GLY A 77 -22.60 -6.63 -1.85
C GLY A 77 -21.54 -5.59 -1.59
N ILE A 78 -21.11 -5.49 -0.34
CA ILE A 78 -20.01 -4.60 0.09
C ILE A 78 -18.82 -5.47 0.51
N PHE A 79 -17.68 -5.18 -0.08
CA PHE A 79 -16.45 -5.96 0.11
C PHE A 79 -15.29 -5.08 0.57
N ASN A 80 -14.50 -5.57 1.52
CA ASN A 80 -13.20 -4.98 1.80
C ASN A 80 -12.24 -5.37 0.68
N LEU A 81 -11.52 -4.39 0.12
CA LEU A 81 -10.53 -4.61 -0.92
C LEU A 81 -9.15 -4.21 -0.40
N GLY A 82 -8.42 -5.20 0.02
CA GLY A 82 -7.05 -5.23 0.49
C GLY A 82 -6.49 -6.62 0.30
N THR A 83 -5.28 -6.86 0.75
CA THR A 83 -4.59 -8.14 0.59
C THR A 83 -4.90 -9.15 1.71
N GLY A 84 -5.47 -8.68 2.82
CA GLY A 84 -5.62 -9.45 4.06
C GLY A 84 -4.30 -9.58 4.85
N ARG A 85 -3.24 -8.89 4.45
CA ARG A 85 -1.93 -8.86 5.12
C ARG A 85 -1.60 -7.44 5.53
N ALA A 86 -1.18 -7.27 6.78
CA ALA A 86 -0.64 -6.00 7.26
C ALA A 86 0.89 -6.04 7.15
N GLU A 87 1.46 -5.08 6.44
CA GLU A 87 2.90 -4.94 6.24
C GLU A 87 3.40 -3.63 6.85
N PRO A 88 4.61 -3.59 7.43
CA PRO A 88 5.16 -2.36 7.99
C PRO A 88 5.56 -1.37 6.89
N PHE A 89 5.53 -0.07 7.19
CA PHE A 89 6.06 0.95 6.29
C PHE A 89 7.52 0.71 5.94
N LYS A 90 8.29 0.12 6.86
CA LYS A 90 9.67 -0.29 6.62
C LYS A 90 9.79 -1.23 5.42
N ALA A 91 8.88 -2.18 5.23
CA ALA A 91 8.90 -3.10 4.09
C ALA A 91 8.75 -2.37 2.74
N ILE A 92 7.99 -1.26 2.69
CA ILE A 92 7.92 -0.41 1.49
C ILE A 92 9.30 0.23 1.22
N GLY A 93 9.92 0.83 2.24
CA GLY A 93 11.24 1.46 2.10
C GLY A 93 12.31 0.47 1.66
N GLU A 94 12.36 -0.71 2.28
CA GLU A 94 13.29 -1.79 1.91
C GLU A 94 13.07 -2.23 0.46
N ALA A 95 11.83 -2.43 0.01
CA ALA A 95 11.53 -2.81 -1.37
C ALA A 95 11.96 -1.73 -2.39
N VAL A 96 11.89 -0.44 -2.02
CA VAL A 96 12.39 0.65 -2.87
C VAL A 96 13.91 0.64 -2.93
N ILE A 97 14.60 0.46 -1.79
CA ILE A 97 16.06 0.34 -1.72
C ILE A 97 16.54 -0.86 -2.54
N ASP A 98 15.91 -2.01 -2.40
CA ASP A 98 16.26 -3.22 -3.14
C ASP A 98 16.15 -3.02 -4.66
N PHE A 99 15.13 -2.29 -5.11
CA PHE A 99 14.95 -1.98 -6.53
C PHE A 99 16.08 -1.10 -7.10
N TYR A 100 16.48 -0.07 -6.35
CA TYR A 100 17.52 0.86 -6.79
C TYR A 100 18.95 0.40 -6.48
N GLY A 101 19.11 -0.61 -5.63
CA GLY A 101 20.41 -1.10 -5.17
C GLY A 101 21.17 -0.08 -4.30
N GLN A 102 20.49 0.95 -3.80
CA GLN A 102 21.06 2.02 -2.98
C GLN A 102 20.00 2.73 -2.15
N GLY A 103 20.42 3.46 -1.13
CA GLY A 103 19.59 4.28 -0.26
C GLY A 103 19.65 3.81 1.18
N GLU A 104 19.16 4.66 2.07
CA GLU A 104 19.08 4.43 3.51
C GLU A 104 17.74 4.93 4.04
N ILE A 105 17.23 4.27 5.09
CA ILE A 105 16.03 4.73 5.79
C ILE A 105 16.45 5.63 6.96
N ASP A 106 15.92 6.85 6.97
CA ASP A 106 16.01 7.80 8.08
C ASP A 106 14.68 7.84 8.84
N TYR A 107 14.72 7.62 10.14
CA TYR A 107 13.54 7.63 10.99
C TYR A 107 13.34 9.02 11.61
N ILE A 108 12.40 9.78 11.05
CA ILE A 108 12.07 11.11 11.51
C ILE A 108 11.13 11.08 12.74
N PRO A 109 11.16 12.10 13.62
CA PRO A 109 10.23 12.19 14.74
C PRO A 109 8.79 12.05 14.29
N PHE A 110 7.99 11.28 15.04
CA PHE A 110 6.56 11.13 14.72
C PHE A 110 5.84 12.50 14.81
N PRO A 111 5.12 12.92 13.73
CA PRO A 111 4.49 14.25 13.68
C PRO A 111 3.50 14.47 14.83
N GLN A 112 3.62 15.62 15.51
CA GLN A 112 2.78 15.93 16.67
C GLN A 112 1.29 16.03 16.31
N GLU A 113 0.98 16.56 15.13
CA GLU A 113 -0.38 16.74 14.61
C GLU A 113 -1.10 15.41 14.34
N LEU A 114 -0.36 14.31 14.19
CA LEU A 114 -0.92 12.97 13.96
C LEU A 114 -1.15 12.20 15.26
N LYS A 115 -0.56 12.62 16.37
CA LYS A 115 -0.70 11.92 17.65
C LYS A 115 -2.17 11.84 18.09
N GLY A 116 -2.59 10.66 18.56
CA GLY A 116 -3.96 10.38 18.99
C GLY A 116 -4.99 10.20 17.85
N ARG A 117 -4.62 10.47 16.60
CA ARG A 117 -5.51 10.30 15.43
C ARG A 117 -4.96 9.30 14.41
N TYR A 118 -3.71 8.88 14.57
CA TYR A 118 -3.04 7.99 13.62
C TYR A 118 -3.40 6.54 13.91
N GLN A 119 -3.88 5.85 12.90
CA GLN A 119 -4.09 4.41 12.96
C GLN A 119 -2.75 3.70 12.74
N SER A 120 -2.19 3.09 13.78
CA SER A 120 -0.89 2.41 13.69
C SER A 120 -0.97 1.04 13.01
N TYR A 121 -2.17 0.48 12.85
CA TYR A 121 -2.39 -0.83 12.23
C TYR A 121 -3.71 -0.87 11.47
N THR A 122 -3.68 -1.39 10.23
CA THR A 122 -4.88 -1.78 9.49
C THR A 122 -4.65 -3.05 8.69
N ARG A 123 -5.65 -3.93 8.65
CA ARG A 123 -5.68 -5.15 7.85
C ARG A 123 -7.10 -5.40 7.36
N ALA A 124 -7.27 -5.69 6.07
CA ALA A 124 -8.54 -6.05 5.49
C ALA A 124 -8.98 -7.44 5.99
N ASP A 125 -10.22 -7.56 6.41
CA ASP A 125 -10.89 -8.85 6.42
C ASP A 125 -11.51 -9.07 5.03
N ILE A 126 -10.89 -9.96 4.25
CA ILE A 126 -11.29 -10.29 2.88
C ILE A 126 -12.15 -11.57 2.80
N SER A 127 -12.64 -12.06 3.93
CA SER A 127 -13.44 -13.30 3.98
C SER A 127 -14.66 -13.23 3.07
N ASN A 128 -15.39 -12.10 3.06
CA ASN A 128 -16.54 -11.91 2.18
C ASN A 128 -16.16 -11.90 0.70
N LEU A 129 -15.02 -11.32 0.35
CA LEU A 129 -14.49 -11.33 -1.01
C LEU A 129 -14.22 -12.77 -1.48
N ARG A 130 -13.57 -13.56 -0.62
CA ARG A 130 -13.28 -14.98 -0.88
C ARG A 130 -14.55 -15.83 -0.91
N ALA A 131 -15.50 -15.58 -0.01
CA ALA A 131 -16.80 -16.28 0.01
C ALA A 131 -17.64 -16.01 -1.24
N ALA A 132 -17.48 -14.83 -1.89
CA ALA A 132 -18.10 -14.54 -3.17
C ALA A 132 -17.46 -15.29 -4.34
N GLY A 133 -16.35 -16.01 -4.12
CA GLY A 133 -15.61 -16.78 -5.13
C GLY A 133 -14.47 -16.03 -5.80
N CYS A 134 -14.20 -14.77 -5.40
CA CYS A 134 -13.08 -14.02 -5.96
C CYS A 134 -11.75 -14.59 -5.44
N ASP A 135 -10.99 -15.21 -6.31
CA ASP A 135 -9.71 -15.88 -6.05
C ASP A 135 -8.49 -15.09 -6.54
N VAL A 136 -8.68 -13.83 -6.97
CA VAL A 136 -7.60 -12.95 -7.40
C VAL A 136 -6.46 -12.95 -6.37
N GLU A 137 -5.26 -13.29 -6.82
CA GLU A 137 -4.06 -13.27 -6.00
C GLU A 137 -3.51 -11.86 -5.87
N PHE A 138 -3.21 -11.46 -4.65
CA PHE A 138 -2.62 -10.15 -4.37
C PHE A 138 -1.11 -10.23 -4.29
N LYS A 139 -0.42 -9.31 -4.95
CA LYS A 139 1.02 -9.13 -4.84
C LYS A 139 1.46 -8.88 -3.40
N THR A 140 2.64 -9.34 -3.07
CA THR A 140 3.34 -8.91 -1.86
C THR A 140 3.78 -7.43 -2.02
N VAL A 141 4.14 -6.77 -0.92
CA VAL A 141 4.70 -5.41 -0.97
C VAL A 141 5.91 -5.36 -1.91
N ALA A 142 6.83 -6.31 -1.80
CA ALA A 142 8.03 -6.35 -2.66
C ALA A 142 7.66 -6.46 -4.14
N GLN A 143 6.71 -7.33 -4.50
CA GLN A 143 6.27 -7.51 -5.89
C GLN A 143 5.55 -6.27 -6.44
N GLY A 144 4.64 -5.70 -5.67
CA GLY A 144 3.86 -4.54 -6.09
C GLY A 144 4.69 -3.26 -6.18
N VAL A 145 5.60 -3.04 -5.22
CA VAL A 145 6.56 -1.91 -5.26
C VAL A 145 7.46 -2.04 -6.48
N ARG A 146 8.02 -3.23 -6.74
CA ARG A 146 8.84 -3.48 -7.93
C ARG A 146 8.08 -3.15 -9.22
N ALA A 147 6.87 -3.68 -9.40
CA ALA A 147 6.05 -3.40 -10.57
C ALA A 147 5.74 -1.90 -10.73
N TYR A 148 5.51 -1.21 -9.62
CA TYR A 148 5.28 0.23 -9.64
C TYR A 148 6.53 1.02 -10.05
N LEU A 149 7.70 0.67 -9.50
CA LEU A 149 8.95 1.35 -9.81
C LEU A 149 9.41 1.07 -11.26
N GLU A 150 9.17 -0.13 -11.78
CA GLU A 150 9.37 -0.43 -13.21
C GLU A 150 8.52 0.52 -14.08
N TRP A 151 7.24 0.71 -13.76
CA TRP A 151 6.36 1.64 -14.47
C TRP A 151 6.82 3.11 -14.36
N LEU A 152 7.34 3.54 -13.19
CA LEU A 152 7.82 4.92 -12.98
C LEU A 152 9.11 5.23 -13.73
N ASN A 153 9.90 4.23 -14.10
CA ASN A 153 11.20 4.38 -14.77
C ASN A 153 11.16 4.01 -16.26
N GLY A 154 10.06 3.45 -16.76
CA GLY A 154 9.84 3.12 -18.19
C GLY A 154 9.10 4.22 -18.90
#